data_6a9ae99a512ac271a02e4527d96511a5
#
_entry.id   6a9ae99a512ac271a02e4527d96511a5
#
_cell.length_a   1.000
_cell.length_b   1.000
_cell.length_c   1.000
_cell.angle_alpha   90.00
_cell.angle_beta   90.00
_cell.angle_gamma   90.00
#
_symmetry.space_group_name_H-M   'P 1'
#
loop_
_entity.id
_entity.type
_entity.pdbx_description
1 polymer ?
#
loop_
_entity_poly.entity_id
_entity_poly.type
_entity_poly.pdbx_seq_one_letter_code
_entity_poly.pdbx_strand_id
1 'polypeptide(L)'
;DLHLYVLKKMGASIADGEGYISAVCPRLAGTEILFPKSSVGATEQGILAAVLAEGETVLCRCACEPEIIWLCRYLKKMGAKIRGEGSREIRIQGVEALSGGDMKVPADRIAAGTYLCAAAATRGKIVIENPPEGELDAFLQVYRKIGGQYEGKSGKLIADGSGVRFPLPFLETEEYPGFPTDLQSPLMAVLATIPGESHIRENIFEDR
;
A
#
# COMPACT_ATOMS: atom_id res chain seq x y z
N ASP A 1 -17.30 3.41 7.08
CA ASP A 1 -16.57 2.96 5.90
C ASP A 1 -16.06 4.17 5.11
N LEU A 2 -14.74 4.24 4.89
CA LEU A 2 -14.09 5.39 4.24
C LEU A 2 -14.38 5.46 2.73
N HIS A 3 -14.69 4.36 2.08
CA HIS A 3 -15.07 4.34 0.65
C HIS A 3 -16.40 5.08 0.46
N LEU A 4 -17.39 4.77 1.28
CA LEU A 4 -18.69 5.44 1.23
C LEU A 4 -18.60 6.92 1.65
N TYR A 5 -17.68 7.22 2.59
CA TYR A 5 -17.39 8.59 2.98
C TYR A 5 -16.94 9.44 1.79
N VAL A 6 -16.01 8.93 0.97
CA VAL A 6 -15.55 9.61 -0.25
C VAL A 6 -16.72 9.89 -1.20
N LEU A 7 -17.51 8.87 -1.54
CA LEU A 7 -18.61 9.01 -2.48
C LEU A 7 -19.67 10.01 -1.98
N LYS A 8 -20.00 9.95 -0.67
CA LYS A 8 -20.92 10.93 -0.04
C LYS A 8 -20.40 12.36 -0.14
N LYS A 9 -19.10 12.56 0.14
CA LYS A 9 -18.48 13.90 0.02
C LYS A 9 -18.52 14.43 -1.41
N MET A 10 -18.43 13.56 -2.41
CA MET A 10 -18.51 13.91 -3.82
C MET A 10 -19.95 14.00 -4.37
N GLY A 11 -20.97 13.93 -3.51
CA GLY A 11 -22.36 14.16 -3.84
C GLY A 11 -23.21 12.93 -4.08
N ALA A 12 -22.71 11.71 -3.85
CA ALA A 12 -23.53 10.51 -3.97
C ALA A 12 -24.49 10.35 -2.78
N SER A 13 -25.74 10.02 -3.08
CA SER A 13 -26.71 9.54 -2.11
C SER A 13 -26.50 8.05 -1.87
N ILE A 14 -26.23 7.68 -0.62
CA ILE A 14 -25.98 6.29 -0.22
C ILE A 14 -27.14 5.82 0.62
N ALA A 15 -27.72 4.68 0.25
CA ALA A 15 -28.71 3.96 1.04
C ALA A 15 -28.19 2.55 1.34
N ASP A 16 -28.37 2.13 2.59
CA ASP A 16 -28.03 0.78 3.06
C ASP A 16 -29.26 -0.09 2.96
N GLY A 17 -29.14 -1.24 2.30
CA GLY A 17 -30.19 -2.23 2.11
C GLY A 17 -29.82 -3.56 2.73
N GLU A 18 -30.76 -4.53 2.73
CA GLU A 18 -30.51 -5.87 3.23
C GLU A 18 -29.50 -6.63 2.33
N GLY A 19 -28.22 -6.58 2.70
CA GLY A 19 -27.12 -7.27 2.00
C GLY A 19 -26.56 -6.56 0.77
N TYR A 20 -26.94 -5.29 0.54
CA TYR A 20 -26.37 -4.45 -0.51
C TYR A 20 -26.32 -2.98 -0.11
N ILE A 21 -25.44 -2.23 -0.78
CA ILE A 21 -25.35 -0.77 -0.67
C ILE A 21 -25.76 -0.17 -2.00
N SER A 22 -26.73 0.76 -1.96
CA SER A 22 -27.14 1.52 -3.13
C SER A 22 -26.46 2.89 -3.12
N ALA A 23 -25.80 3.25 -4.22
CA ALA A 23 -25.19 4.56 -4.40
C ALA A 23 -25.74 5.19 -5.69
N VAL A 24 -26.32 6.38 -5.59
CA VAL A 24 -26.89 7.10 -6.72
C VAL A 24 -26.30 8.50 -6.80
N CYS A 25 -25.74 8.85 -7.95
CA CYS A 25 -25.27 10.18 -8.27
C CYS A 25 -25.35 10.40 -9.79
N PRO A 26 -25.98 11.47 -10.28
CA PRO A 26 -25.96 11.80 -11.71
C PRO A 26 -24.53 12.05 -12.21
N ARG A 27 -23.72 12.77 -11.44
CA ARG A 27 -22.30 13.02 -11.67
C ARG A 27 -21.64 13.38 -10.35
N LEU A 28 -20.48 12.81 -10.08
CA LEU A 28 -19.67 13.18 -8.91
C LEU A 28 -19.09 14.58 -9.11
N ALA A 29 -19.07 15.37 -8.04
CA ALA A 29 -18.50 16.72 -8.01
C ALA A 29 -17.20 16.74 -7.22
N GLY A 30 -16.21 17.47 -7.73
CA GLY A 30 -14.94 17.72 -7.05
C GLY A 30 -15.15 18.48 -5.75
N THR A 31 -14.41 18.11 -4.72
CA THR A 31 -14.50 18.72 -3.39
C THR A 31 -13.23 18.45 -2.61
N GLU A 32 -13.09 19.13 -1.47
CA GLU A 32 -12.03 18.80 -0.51
C GLU A 32 -12.47 17.68 0.42
N ILE A 33 -11.63 16.63 0.51
CA ILE A 33 -11.87 15.44 1.34
C ILE A 33 -10.70 15.26 2.30
N LEU A 34 -10.94 15.51 3.59
CA LEU A 34 -10.00 15.19 4.65
C LEU A 34 -10.31 13.80 5.19
N PHE A 35 -9.42 12.84 4.97
CA PHE A 35 -9.58 11.51 5.56
C PHE A 35 -9.39 11.55 7.09
N PRO A 36 -10.29 10.92 7.88
CA PRO A 36 -10.14 10.86 9.34
C PRO A 36 -8.90 10.07 9.76
N LYS A 37 -8.51 9.07 8.98
CA LYS A 37 -7.24 8.33 9.07
C LYS A 37 -6.73 8.02 7.66
N SER A 38 -5.42 7.83 7.52
CA SER A 38 -4.83 7.36 6.26
C SER A 38 -5.34 5.96 5.93
N SER A 39 -5.66 5.74 4.66
CA SER A 39 -6.13 4.44 4.16
C SER A 39 -5.80 4.33 2.67
N VAL A 40 -5.11 3.25 2.30
CA VAL A 40 -4.76 2.96 0.90
C VAL A 40 -6.03 2.86 0.06
N GLY A 41 -6.95 1.96 0.41
CA GLY A 41 -8.16 1.74 -0.36
C GLY A 41 -9.07 2.97 -0.45
N ALA A 42 -9.16 3.80 0.61
CA ALA A 42 -9.94 5.05 0.55
C ALA A 42 -9.26 6.10 -0.34
N THR A 43 -7.92 6.17 -0.34
CA THR A 43 -7.16 7.05 -1.23
C THR A 43 -7.33 6.63 -2.69
N GLU A 44 -7.22 5.33 -3.00
CA GLU A 44 -7.48 4.78 -4.33
C GLU A 44 -8.90 5.07 -4.80
N GLN A 45 -9.90 4.82 -3.95
CA GLN A 45 -11.30 5.14 -4.23
C GLN A 45 -11.49 6.63 -4.53
N GLY A 46 -10.86 7.51 -3.74
CA GLY A 46 -10.91 8.95 -3.93
C GLY A 46 -10.32 9.36 -5.27
N ILE A 47 -9.16 8.82 -5.64
CA ILE A 47 -8.50 9.08 -6.93
C ILE A 47 -9.39 8.61 -8.08
N LEU A 48 -9.87 7.35 -8.05
CA LEU A 48 -10.69 6.78 -9.11
C LEU A 48 -12.03 7.53 -9.28
N ALA A 49 -12.66 7.95 -8.19
CA ALA A 49 -13.88 8.73 -8.22
C ALA A 49 -13.66 10.15 -8.79
N ALA A 50 -12.49 10.76 -8.49
CA ALA A 50 -12.21 12.14 -8.83
C ALA A 50 -11.78 12.35 -10.29
N VAL A 51 -11.17 11.36 -10.94
CA VAL A 51 -10.60 11.54 -12.29
C VAL A 51 -11.64 11.90 -13.36
N LEU A 52 -12.91 11.51 -13.17
CA LEU A 52 -14.03 11.84 -14.07
C LEU A 52 -15.08 12.74 -13.40
N ALA A 53 -14.84 13.22 -12.19
CA ALA A 53 -15.74 14.12 -11.49
C ALA A 53 -15.73 15.53 -12.12
N GLU A 54 -16.76 16.32 -11.84
CA GLU A 54 -16.81 17.71 -12.26
C GLU A 54 -15.98 18.59 -11.32
N GLY A 55 -15.03 19.35 -11.87
CA GLY A 55 -14.18 20.27 -11.09
C GLY A 55 -12.93 19.64 -10.49
N GLU A 56 -12.38 20.28 -9.47
CA GLU A 56 -11.18 19.82 -8.76
C GLU A 56 -11.53 19.09 -7.47
N THR A 57 -10.87 17.97 -7.22
CA THR A 57 -10.89 17.27 -5.93
C THR A 57 -9.54 17.39 -5.25
N VAL A 58 -9.56 17.74 -3.95
CA VAL A 58 -8.37 17.77 -3.10
C VAL A 58 -8.53 16.70 -2.02
N LEU A 59 -7.68 15.69 -2.08
CA LEU A 59 -7.63 14.63 -1.07
C LEU A 59 -6.54 14.96 -0.06
N CYS A 60 -6.87 15.02 1.22
CA CYS A 60 -5.97 15.33 2.32
C CYS A 60 -5.83 14.15 3.28
N ARG A 61 -4.64 13.94 3.84
CA ARG A 61 -4.23 12.80 4.66
C ARG A 61 -4.28 11.49 3.87
N CYS A 62 -3.83 11.54 2.62
CA CYS A 62 -3.73 10.38 1.73
C CYS A 62 -2.71 9.36 2.24
N ALA A 63 -2.91 8.12 1.84
CA ALA A 63 -1.89 7.09 1.86
C ALA A 63 -0.75 7.45 0.88
N CYS A 64 0.49 7.12 1.26
CA CYS A 64 1.70 7.43 0.47
C CYS A 64 2.38 6.18 -0.09
N GLU A 65 1.73 5.03 0.04
CA GLU A 65 2.21 3.75 -0.43
C GLU A 65 2.54 3.79 -1.92
N PRO A 66 3.55 3.02 -2.37
CA PRO A 66 3.96 2.99 -3.77
C PRO A 66 2.82 2.68 -4.75
N GLU A 67 1.85 1.87 -4.32
CA GLU A 67 0.67 1.49 -5.10
C GLU A 67 -0.14 2.72 -5.53
N ILE A 68 -0.25 3.72 -4.66
CA ILE A 68 -0.92 5.01 -4.96
C ILE A 68 -0.18 5.75 -6.08
N ILE A 69 1.16 5.77 -6.01
CA ILE A 69 1.99 6.43 -7.03
C ILE A 69 1.81 5.74 -8.38
N TRP A 70 1.81 4.40 -8.39
CA TRP A 70 1.65 3.62 -9.60
C TRP A 70 0.26 3.78 -10.21
N LEU A 71 -0.80 3.78 -9.39
CA LEU A 71 -2.16 4.08 -9.84
C LEU A 71 -2.24 5.47 -10.50
N CYS A 72 -1.72 6.50 -9.84
CA CYS A 72 -1.70 7.85 -10.39
C CYS A 72 -0.92 7.94 -11.70
N ARG A 73 0.23 7.29 -11.81
CA ARG A 73 1.04 7.24 -13.04
C ARG A 73 0.28 6.57 -14.18
N TYR A 74 -0.43 5.49 -13.90
CA TYR A 74 -1.26 4.81 -14.89
C TYR A 74 -2.39 5.71 -15.38
N LEU A 75 -3.16 6.30 -14.46
CA LEU A 75 -4.25 7.21 -14.80
C LEU A 75 -3.77 8.44 -15.58
N LYS A 76 -2.59 8.99 -15.24
CA LYS A 76 -1.97 10.08 -16.02
C LYS A 76 -1.67 9.67 -17.47
N LYS A 77 -1.20 8.44 -17.70
CA LYS A 77 -1.03 7.93 -19.08
C LYS A 77 -2.35 7.83 -19.83
N MET A 78 -3.45 7.62 -19.13
CA MET A 78 -4.80 7.61 -19.71
C MET A 78 -5.40 9.01 -19.89
N GLY A 79 -4.69 10.08 -19.49
CA GLY A 79 -5.11 11.46 -19.65
C GLY A 79 -5.62 12.13 -18.38
N ALA A 80 -5.58 11.48 -17.22
CA ALA A 80 -5.95 12.09 -15.96
C ALA A 80 -4.99 13.22 -15.56
N LYS A 81 -5.53 14.25 -14.89
CA LYS A 81 -4.78 15.40 -14.38
C LYS A 81 -4.64 15.29 -12.87
N ILE A 82 -3.54 14.67 -12.42
CA ILE A 82 -3.25 14.39 -11.02
C ILE A 82 -1.93 15.04 -10.63
N ARG A 83 -1.86 15.59 -9.40
CA ARG A 83 -0.64 16.16 -8.79
C ARG A 83 -0.56 15.74 -7.33
N GLY A 84 0.66 15.60 -6.80
CA GLY A 84 0.90 15.30 -5.38
C GLY A 84 0.87 13.80 -5.05
N GLU A 85 0.89 12.91 -6.04
CA GLU A 85 1.00 11.46 -5.77
C GLU A 85 2.25 11.12 -4.94
N GLY A 86 2.07 10.26 -3.95
CA GLY A 86 3.11 9.90 -2.97
C GLY A 86 3.26 10.90 -1.83
N SER A 87 2.40 11.92 -1.75
CA SER A 87 2.31 12.84 -0.62
C SER A 87 0.97 12.73 0.10
N ARG A 88 0.87 13.39 1.26
CA ARG A 88 -0.37 13.42 2.06
C ARG A 88 -1.49 14.25 1.43
N GLU A 89 -1.22 14.99 0.37
CA GLU A 89 -2.19 15.77 -0.38
C GLU A 89 -2.13 15.44 -1.86
N ILE A 90 -3.25 15.02 -2.45
CA ILE A 90 -3.38 14.72 -3.87
C ILE A 90 -4.48 15.59 -4.45
N ARG A 91 -4.16 16.29 -5.55
CA ARG A 91 -5.09 17.15 -6.29
C ARG A 91 -5.40 16.53 -7.63
N ILE A 92 -6.68 16.42 -7.94
CA ILE A 92 -7.18 15.81 -9.16
C ILE A 92 -8.14 16.78 -9.85
N GLN A 93 -7.80 17.20 -11.06
CA GLN A 93 -8.74 17.90 -11.92
C GLN A 93 -9.47 16.88 -12.77
N GLY A 94 -10.78 16.77 -12.58
CA GLY A 94 -11.61 15.88 -13.36
C GLY A 94 -11.53 16.17 -14.87
N VAL A 95 -11.62 15.12 -15.68
CA VAL A 95 -11.61 15.18 -17.15
C VAL A 95 -12.89 14.55 -17.70
N GLU A 96 -13.24 14.88 -18.94
CA GLU A 96 -14.47 14.34 -19.57
C GLU A 96 -14.35 12.86 -19.91
N ALA A 97 -13.15 12.41 -20.28
CA ALA A 97 -12.89 11.01 -20.63
C ALA A 97 -11.44 10.66 -20.40
N LEU A 98 -11.19 9.38 -20.17
CA LEU A 98 -9.86 8.78 -20.17
C LEU A 98 -9.68 7.96 -21.47
N SER A 99 -8.46 7.96 -21.99
CA SER A 99 -8.07 7.09 -23.13
C SER A 99 -7.52 5.74 -22.60
N GLY A 100 -7.35 4.77 -23.51
CA GLY A 100 -6.59 3.57 -23.20
C GLY A 100 -5.12 3.89 -22.94
N GLY A 101 -4.45 3.04 -22.16
CA GLY A 101 -3.03 3.18 -21.87
C GLY A 101 -2.39 1.85 -21.49
N ASP A 102 -1.14 1.66 -21.85
CA ASP A 102 -0.35 0.50 -21.46
C ASP A 102 0.60 0.84 -20.32
N MET A 103 0.65 -0.03 -19.31
CA MET A 103 1.62 0.07 -18.24
C MET A 103 2.10 -1.32 -17.85
N LYS A 104 3.42 -1.46 -17.68
CA LYS A 104 3.97 -2.65 -17.03
C LYS A 104 3.63 -2.56 -15.54
N VAL A 105 2.92 -3.57 -15.03
CA VAL A 105 2.63 -3.67 -13.60
C VAL A 105 3.94 -3.72 -12.82
N PRO A 106 4.11 -2.88 -11.80
CA PRO A 106 5.32 -2.88 -10.96
C PRO A 106 5.46 -4.18 -10.16
N ALA A 107 6.66 -4.41 -9.63
CA ALA A 107 6.89 -5.53 -8.73
C ALA A 107 6.10 -5.33 -7.41
N ASP A 108 5.52 -6.40 -6.90
CA ASP A 108 4.77 -6.40 -5.65
C ASP A 108 5.73 -6.54 -4.45
N ARG A 109 5.84 -5.48 -3.63
CA ARG A 109 6.68 -5.45 -2.44
C ARG A 109 6.20 -6.43 -1.36
N ILE A 110 4.89 -6.68 -1.26
CA ILE A 110 4.33 -7.60 -0.27
C ILE A 110 4.62 -9.05 -0.67
N ALA A 111 4.47 -9.38 -1.95
CA ALA A 111 4.89 -10.69 -2.46
C ALA A 111 6.40 -10.91 -2.25
N ALA A 112 7.24 -9.93 -2.58
CA ALA A 112 8.70 -10.02 -2.36
C ALA A 112 9.04 -10.24 -0.87
N GLY A 113 8.45 -9.46 0.04
CA GLY A 113 8.64 -9.62 1.49
C GLY A 113 8.16 -10.97 2.00
N THR A 114 7.05 -11.49 1.47
CA THR A 114 6.54 -12.82 1.82
C THR A 114 7.51 -13.93 1.41
N TYR A 115 8.09 -13.87 0.22
CA TYR A 115 9.13 -14.83 -0.20
C TYR A 115 10.42 -14.71 0.63
N LEU A 116 10.79 -13.51 1.05
CA LEU A 116 11.90 -13.32 1.99
C LEU A 116 11.61 -13.95 3.36
N CYS A 117 10.36 -13.83 3.84
CA CYS A 117 9.92 -14.54 5.05
C CYS A 117 10.01 -16.08 4.87
N ALA A 118 9.60 -16.60 3.71
CA ALA A 118 9.74 -18.04 3.43
C ALA A 118 11.21 -18.50 3.47
N ALA A 119 12.12 -17.74 2.86
CA ALA A 119 13.56 -18.02 2.94
C ALA A 119 14.09 -17.95 4.39
N ALA A 120 13.63 -16.96 5.17
CA ALA A 120 13.98 -16.81 6.58
C ALA A 120 13.49 -18.00 7.43
N ALA A 121 12.24 -18.40 7.29
CA ALA A 121 11.64 -19.50 8.05
C ALA A 121 12.31 -20.85 7.78
N THR A 122 12.70 -21.09 6.51
CA THR A 122 13.34 -22.32 6.07
C THR A 122 14.86 -22.30 6.17
N ARG A 123 15.48 -21.18 6.61
CA ARG A 123 16.94 -20.96 6.61
C ARG A 123 17.55 -21.13 5.21
N GLY A 124 16.76 -20.85 4.18
CA GLY A 124 17.12 -21.04 2.78
C GLY A 124 17.69 -19.80 2.12
N LYS A 125 17.96 -19.93 0.83
CA LYS A 125 18.40 -18.84 -0.06
C LYS A 125 17.39 -18.63 -1.17
N ILE A 126 17.21 -17.37 -1.58
CA ILE A 126 16.30 -17.01 -2.66
C ILE A 126 16.89 -15.91 -3.54
N VAL A 127 16.53 -15.93 -4.79
CA VAL A 127 16.79 -14.83 -5.73
C VAL A 127 15.47 -14.30 -6.22
N ILE A 128 15.22 -13.03 -5.98
CA ILE A 128 14.04 -12.32 -6.50
C ILE A 128 14.49 -11.53 -7.73
N GLU A 129 13.89 -11.82 -8.86
CA GLU A 129 14.11 -11.08 -10.10
C GLU A 129 13.18 -9.88 -10.17
N ASN A 130 13.67 -8.75 -10.67
CA ASN A 130 12.96 -7.46 -10.70
C ASN A 130 12.37 -7.09 -9.32
N PRO A 131 13.21 -6.96 -8.26
CA PRO A 131 12.72 -6.61 -6.93
C PRO A 131 12.08 -5.20 -6.94
N PRO A 132 11.16 -4.91 -5.99
CA PRO A 132 10.61 -3.57 -5.82
C PRO A 132 11.67 -2.64 -5.21
N GLU A 133 12.46 -1.98 -6.04
CA GLU A 133 13.58 -1.13 -5.63
C GLU A 133 13.10 0.04 -4.76
N GLY A 134 13.66 0.16 -3.54
CA GLY A 134 13.36 1.24 -2.58
C GLY A 134 11.99 1.16 -1.90
N GLU A 135 11.13 0.22 -2.29
CA GLU A 135 9.77 0.11 -1.74
C GLU A 135 9.67 -0.90 -0.57
N LEU A 136 10.75 -1.62 -0.28
CA LEU A 136 10.80 -2.70 0.73
C LEU A 136 11.78 -2.40 1.88
N ASP A 137 12.32 -1.20 1.96
CA ASP A 137 13.43 -0.86 2.85
C ASP A 137 13.14 -1.11 4.33
N ALA A 138 11.94 -0.75 4.80
CA ALA A 138 11.55 -0.97 6.20
C ALA A 138 11.57 -2.47 6.56
N PHE A 139 11.07 -3.33 5.66
CA PHE A 139 11.12 -4.78 5.85
C PHE A 139 12.54 -5.32 5.78
N LEU A 140 13.36 -4.88 4.84
CA LEU A 140 14.75 -5.32 4.67
C LEU A 140 15.63 -4.97 5.88
N GLN A 141 15.36 -3.84 6.55
CA GLN A 141 16.00 -3.49 7.81
C GLN A 141 15.64 -4.50 8.92
N VAL A 142 14.38 -4.89 9.02
CA VAL A 142 13.91 -5.91 9.98
C VAL A 142 14.52 -7.28 9.65
N TYR A 143 14.56 -7.65 8.37
CA TYR A 143 15.19 -8.89 7.90
C TYR A 143 16.63 -9.01 8.35
N ARG A 144 17.42 -7.91 8.27
CA ARG A 144 18.79 -7.86 8.80
C ARG A 144 18.84 -8.01 10.32
N LYS A 145 17.94 -7.32 11.04
CA LYS A 145 17.90 -7.39 12.52
C LYS A 145 17.69 -8.80 13.05
N ILE A 146 16.90 -9.62 12.37
CA ILE A 146 16.69 -11.02 12.74
C ILE A 146 17.81 -11.97 12.29
N GLY A 147 18.81 -11.46 11.55
CA GLY A 147 20.01 -12.21 11.11
C GLY A 147 20.00 -12.60 9.63
N GLY A 148 19.00 -12.18 8.86
CA GLY A 148 18.98 -12.38 7.42
C GLY A 148 20.00 -11.49 6.71
N GLN A 149 20.50 -11.95 5.58
CA GLN A 149 21.41 -11.21 4.71
C GLN A 149 20.80 -11.02 3.34
N TYR A 150 21.09 -9.91 2.69
CA TYR A 150 20.69 -9.67 1.32
C TYR A 150 21.65 -8.75 0.58
N GLU A 151 21.70 -8.92 -0.73
CA GLU A 151 22.47 -8.10 -1.66
C GLU A 151 21.63 -7.80 -2.90
N GLY A 152 21.58 -6.52 -3.31
CA GLY A 152 21.04 -6.10 -4.59
C GLY A 152 22.13 -6.16 -5.66
N LYS A 153 21.94 -6.93 -6.73
CA LYS A 153 22.90 -7.06 -7.82
C LYS A 153 22.23 -7.29 -9.17
N SER A 154 22.56 -6.45 -10.14
CA SER A 154 22.12 -6.62 -11.54
C SER A 154 20.58 -6.79 -11.69
N GLY A 155 19.77 -5.94 -11.00
CA GLY A 155 18.31 -6.02 -11.04
C GLY A 155 17.71 -7.24 -10.33
N LYS A 156 18.48 -7.88 -9.43
CA LYS A 156 18.05 -9.00 -8.61
C LYS A 156 18.31 -8.69 -7.13
N LEU A 157 17.48 -9.22 -6.26
CA LEU A 157 17.68 -9.26 -4.83
C LEU A 157 18.01 -10.70 -4.42
N ILE A 158 19.26 -10.92 -3.98
CA ILE A 158 19.72 -12.20 -3.49
C ILE A 158 19.63 -12.18 -1.97
N ALA A 159 18.88 -13.09 -1.38
CA ALA A 159 18.70 -13.15 0.06
C ALA A 159 19.08 -14.52 0.63
N ASP A 160 19.69 -14.49 1.82
CA ASP A 160 20.12 -15.65 2.58
C ASP A 160 19.49 -15.60 3.98
N GLY A 161 18.59 -16.55 4.25
CA GLY A 161 17.95 -16.74 5.55
C GLY A 161 18.69 -17.64 6.51
N SER A 162 19.84 -18.23 6.14
CA SER A 162 20.57 -19.20 6.98
C SER A 162 21.05 -18.64 8.32
N GLY A 163 21.27 -17.32 8.39
CA GLY A 163 21.67 -16.59 9.59
C GLY A 163 20.53 -16.15 10.50
N VAL A 164 19.27 -16.36 10.11
CA VAL A 164 18.09 -15.91 10.87
C VAL A 164 17.97 -16.71 12.17
N ARG A 165 18.13 -16.01 13.32
CA ARG A 165 18.14 -16.61 14.67
C ARG A 165 17.90 -15.63 15.81
N PHE A 166 17.81 -14.32 15.52
CA PHE A 166 17.65 -13.32 16.57
C PHE A 166 16.18 -12.94 16.74
N PRO A 167 15.64 -12.99 17.97
CA PRO A 167 14.30 -12.48 18.22
C PRO A 167 14.25 -10.97 17.98
N LEU A 168 13.08 -10.45 17.76
CA LEU A 168 12.84 -9.04 17.54
C LEU A 168 12.22 -8.42 18.79
N PRO A 169 12.97 -7.68 19.62
CA PRO A 169 12.47 -7.19 20.90
C PRO A 169 11.19 -6.33 20.77
N PHE A 170 11.11 -5.54 19.72
CA PHE A 170 9.94 -4.73 19.43
C PHE A 170 9.86 -4.33 17.95
N LEU A 171 8.67 -4.41 17.39
CA LEU A 171 8.30 -3.90 16.07
C LEU A 171 6.88 -3.35 16.14
N GLU A 172 6.61 -2.28 15.44
CA GLU A 172 5.25 -1.81 15.19
C GLU A 172 5.00 -1.62 13.70
N THR A 173 3.75 -1.86 13.30
CA THR A 173 3.31 -1.55 11.95
C THR A 173 3.00 -0.06 11.85
N GLU A 174 3.37 0.54 10.74
CA GLU A 174 3.19 1.96 10.49
C GLU A 174 2.77 2.21 9.04
N GLU A 175 2.15 3.37 8.82
CA GLU A 175 1.93 3.86 7.47
C GLU A 175 3.26 4.00 6.72
N TYR A 176 3.21 3.80 5.40
CA TYR A 176 4.41 3.93 4.56
C TYR A 176 5.11 5.29 4.77
N PRO A 177 6.45 5.34 4.91
CA PRO A 177 7.43 4.27 4.64
C PRO A 177 7.77 3.36 5.85
N GLY A 178 6.94 3.29 6.88
CA GLY A 178 7.12 2.38 8.00
C GLY A 178 6.95 0.89 7.64
N PHE A 179 6.96 0.03 8.67
CA PHE A 179 6.80 -1.41 8.45
C PHE A 179 5.36 -1.75 8.04
N PRO A 180 5.16 -2.38 6.86
CA PRO A 180 3.82 -2.61 6.33
C PRO A 180 3.06 -3.67 7.12
N THR A 181 1.80 -3.36 7.46
CA THR A 181 0.89 -4.27 8.15
C THR A 181 0.70 -5.61 7.40
N ASP A 182 0.77 -5.60 6.06
CA ASP A 182 0.61 -6.80 5.23
C ASP A 182 1.79 -7.78 5.31
N LEU A 183 2.93 -7.35 5.83
CA LEU A 183 4.07 -8.22 6.14
C LEU A 183 4.17 -8.62 7.63
N GLN A 184 3.23 -8.14 8.46
CA GLN A 184 3.19 -8.48 9.88
C GLN A 184 2.99 -9.98 10.09
N SER A 185 1.96 -10.58 9.50
CA SER A 185 1.66 -12.01 9.66
C SER A 185 2.74 -12.93 9.07
N PRO A 186 3.28 -12.70 7.85
CA PRO A 186 4.42 -13.47 7.35
C PRO A 186 5.65 -13.38 8.25
N LEU A 187 5.95 -12.20 8.81
CA LEU A 187 7.07 -12.04 9.74
C LEU A 187 6.81 -12.75 11.07
N MET A 188 5.60 -12.72 11.60
CA MET A 188 5.25 -13.48 12.81
C MET A 188 5.50 -14.97 12.63
N ALA A 189 5.19 -15.55 11.48
CA ALA A 189 5.48 -16.94 11.18
C ALA A 189 7.00 -17.24 11.23
N VAL A 190 7.84 -16.32 10.76
CA VAL A 190 9.30 -16.42 10.90
C VAL A 190 9.73 -16.34 12.36
N LEU A 191 9.26 -15.35 13.10
CA LEU A 191 9.63 -15.11 14.50
C LEU A 191 9.22 -16.29 15.40
N ALA A 192 8.12 -16.95 15.11
CA ALA A 192 7.71 -18.18 15.81
C ALA A 192 8.70 -19.36 15.65
N THR A 193 9.60 -19.31 14.67
CA THR A 193 10.67 -20.31 14.49
C THR A 193 11.98 -19.93 15.18
N ILE A 194 12.03 -18.79 15.88
CA ILE A 194 13.23 -18.26 16.52
C ILE A 194 13.09 -18.37 18.04
N PRO A 195 14.06 -18.92 18.78
CA PRO A 195 14.04 -18.92 20.24
C PRO A 195 14.08 -17.49 20.82
N GLY A 196 13.33 -17.26 21.88
CA GLY A 196 13.25 -15.99 22.59
C GLY A 196 11.91 -15.27 22.39
N GLU A 197 11.78 -14.07 22.92
CA GLU A 197 10.56 -13.26 22.83
C GLU A 197 10.67 -12.22 21.71
N SER A 198 9.59 -12.08 20.96
CA SER A 198 9.41 -11.04 19.96
C SER A 198 8.09 -10.36 20.18
N HIS A 199 8.07 -9.03 20.17
CA HIS A 199 6.86 -8.23 20.37
C HIS A 199 6.52 -7.47 19.10
N ILE A 200 5.29 -7.64 18.62
CA ILE A 200 4.74 -6.89 17.50
C ILE A 200 3.50 -6.14 17.95
N ARG A 201 3.44 -4.85 17.61
CA ARG A 201 2.25 -4.01 17.79
C ARG A 201 1.65 -3.70 16.42
N GLU A 202 0.38 -4.06 16.24
CA GLU A 202 -0.38 -3.65 15.06
C GLU A 202 -1.03 -2.29 15.33
N ASN A 203 -0.72 -1.27 14.51
CA ASN A 203 -1.23 0.09 14.65
C ASN A 203 -2.18 0.51 13.51
N ILE A 204 -2.31 -0.30 12.46
CA ILE A 204 -3.11 0.05 11.28
C ILE A 204 -4.53 -0.50 11.39
N PHE A 205 -4.67 -1.75 11.83
CA PHE A 205 -5.96 -2.42 11.99
C PHE A 205 -6.21 -2.84 13.44
N GLU A 206 -7.47 -2.73 13.87
CA GLU A 206 -7.87 -3.02 15.27
C GLU A 206 -7.96 -4.53 15.56
N ASP A 207 -8.34 -5.33 14.56
CA ASP A 207 -8.63 -6.77 14.71
C ASP A 207 -7.82 -7.63 13.71
N ARG A 208 -6.50 -7.50 13.72
CA ARG A 208 -5.65 -8.26 12.81
C ARG A 208 -4.73 -9.26 13.52
#